data_73cf785f9c617075090eaba9287c8c3c
#
_entry.id   73cf785f9c617075090eaba9287c8c3c
#
_cell.length_a   1.000
_cell.length_b   1.000
_cell.length_c   1.000
_cell.angle_alpha   90.00
_cell.angle_beta   90.00
_cell.angle_gamma   90.00
#
_symmetry.space_group_name_H-M   'P 1'
#
loop_
_entity.id
_entity.type
_entity.pdbx_description
1 polymer ?
#
loop_
_entity_poly.entity_id
_entity_poly.type
_entity_poly.pdbx_seq_one_letter_code
_entity_poly.pdbx_strand_id
1 'polypeptide(L)'
;GLNRTLLGDGLATTMAGLLGGPANTTYGENTGVLALSKIYDPLVIRIAAVLAIILSFSPKFEAVINTIPTGIIGGISFVLYGMISAIGVRNVVENRVDFTNSRNLIVAAVILVCALGFNSVGGVSFAIAGVNINLSGLAIAAIAGILLNAILPGNDYEFDAADGSEAASSSNLQV
;
A
#
# COMPACT_ATOMS: atom_id res chain seq x y z
N GLY A 1 -17.37 2.00 3.11
CA GLY A 1 -16.25 1.71 3.28
C GLY A 1 -14.99 2.50 3.60
N LEU A 2 -14.48 3.30 2.67
CA LEU A 2 -13.16 3.95 2.78
C LEU A 2 -12.96 4.76 4.08
N ASN A 3 -13.95 5.53 4.49
CA ASN A 3 -13.88 6.32 5.71
C ASN A 3 -13.66 5.47 6.97
N ARG A 4 -14.24 4.27 7.04
CA ARG A 4 -14.06 3.35 8.17
C ARG A 4 -12.66 2.75 8.19
N THR A 5 -12.11 2.45 7.02
CA THR A 5 -10.75 1.93 6.89
C THR A 5 -9.73 2.98 7.32
N LEU A 6 -9.88 4.22 6.84
CA LEU A 6 -9.00 5.34 7.23
C LEU A 6 -9.07 5.66 8.72
N LEU A 7 -10.26 5.62 9.32
CA LEU A 7 -10.41 5.76 10.76
C LEU A 7 -9.71 4.63 11.53
N GLY A 8 -9.83 3.39 11.05
CA GLY A 8 -9.15 2.24 11.64
C GLY A 8 -7.63 2.38 11.61
N ASP A 9 -7.07 2.73 10.46
CA ASP A 9 -5.63 2.95 10.29
C ASP A 9 -5.12 4.12 11.17
N GLY A 10 -5.89 5.23 11.22
CA GLY A 10 -5.56 6.38 12.05
C GLY A 10 -5.57 6.07 13.55
N LEU A 11 -6.57 5.36 14.04
CA LEU A 11 -6.66 4.93 15.43
C LEU A 11 -5.55 3.94 15.78
N ALA A 12 -5.28 2.97 14.92
CA ALA A 12 -4.20 1.99 15.11
C ALA A 12 -2.83 2.67 15.18
N THR A 13 -2.56 3.62 14.29
CA THR A 13 -1.32 4.43 14.27
C THR A 13 -1.20 5.27 15.54
N THR A 14 -2.30 5.90 16.00
CA THR A 14 -2.30 6.68 17.23
C THR A 14 -1.97 5.80 18.44
N MET A 15 -2.58 4.62 18.55
CA MET A 15 -2.29 3.68 19.62
C MET A 15 -0.84 3.18 19.56
N ALA A 16 -0.35 2.83 18.36
CA ALA A 16 1.04 2.43 18.17
C ALA A 16 2.02 3.53 18.60
N GLY A 17 1.76 4.79 18.23
CA GLY A 17 2.57 5.92 18.64
C GLY A 17 2.59 6.16 20.16
N LEU A 18 1.46 5.99 20.84
CA LEU A 18 1.37 6.07 22.29
C LEU A 18 2.18 4.97 23.01
N LEU A 19 2.28 3.79 22.40
CA LEU A 19 3.02 2.65 22.91
C LEU A 19 4.49 2.60 22.43
N GLY A 20 4.93 3.58 21.65
CA GLY A 20 6.28 3.63 21.10
C GLY A 20 6.50 2.68 19.90
N GLY A 21 5.43 2.19 19.28
CA GLY A 21 5.48 1.34 18.10
C GLY A 21 5.55 2.14 16.79
N PRO A 22 5.84 1.46 15.67
CA PRO A 22 5.83 2.08 14.35
C PRO A 22 4.41 2.43 13.89
N ALA A 23 4.29 3.36 12.95
CA ALA A 23 3.02 3.69 12.33
C ALA A 23 2.43 2.47 11.62
N ASN A 24 1.13 2.27 11.79
CA ASN A 24 0.39 1.23 11.08
C ASN A 24 -0.14 1.74 9.74
N THR A 25 -0.25 0.83 8.79
CA THR A 25 -0.85 1.09 7.49
C THR A 25 -1.47 -0.18 6.92
N THR A 26 -2.29 -0.04 5.90
CA THR A 26 -2.84 -1.17 5.15
C THR A 26 -1.76 -1.76 4.24
N TYR A 27 -1.49 -3.05 4.37
CA TYR A 27 -0.52 -3.77 3.55
C TYR A 27 -1.19 -4.40 2.33
N GLY A 28 -0.81 -3.95 1.14
CA GLY A 28 -1.28 -4.51 -0.13
C GLY A 28 -0.88 -5.98 -0.33
N GLU A 29 0.26 -6.39 0.22
CA GLU A 29 0.77 -7.77 0.22
C GLU A 29 -0.22 -8.74 0.86
N ASN A 30 -0.82 -8.35 1.97
CA ASN A 30 -1.82 -9.18 2.65
C ASN A 30 -3.04 -9.42 1.75
N THR A 31 -3.45 -8.41 0.98
CA THR A 31 -4.51 -8.56 -0.01
C THR A 31 -4.12 -9.55 -1.10
N GLY A 32 -2.86 -9.54 -1.54
CA GLY A 32 -2.32 -10.53 -2.49
C GLY A 32 -2.40 -11.96 -1.94
N VAL A 33 -2.01 -12.17 -0.68
CA VAL A 33 -2.10 -13.49 -0.01
C VAL A 33 -3.55 -13.94 0.15
N LEU A 34 -4.47 -13.04 0.51
CA LEU A 34 -5.90 -13.33 0.58
C LEU A 34 -6.46 -13.75 -0.80
N ALA A 35 -6.03 -13.07 -1.87
CA ALA A 35 -6.42 -13.41 -3.22
C ALA A 35 -5.91 -14.80 -3.64
N LEU A 36 -4.69 -15.18 -3.27
CA LEU A 36 -4.12 -16.49 -3.52
C LEU A 36 -4.83 -17.60 -2.74
N SER A 37 -5.14 -17.36 -1.46
CA SER A 37 -5.83 -18.31 -0.60
C SER A 37 -7.35 -18.34 -0.84
N LYS A 38 -7.90 -17.36 -1.56
CA LYS A 38 -9.34 -17.15 -1.78
C LYS A 38 -10.17 -17.04 -0.49
N ILE A 39 -9.55 -16.59 0.58
CA ILE A 39 -10.18 -16.40 1.88
C ILE A 39 -10.40 -14.90 2.10
N TYR A 40 -11.64 -14.45 1.95
CA TYR A 40 -12.00 -13.02 2.07
C TYR A 40 -12.81 -12.70 3.33
N ASP A 41 -13.03 -13.70 4.21
CA ASP A 41 -13.82 -13.50 5.43
C ASP A 41 -13.07 -12.62 6.44
N PRO A 42 -13.61 -11.44 6.82
CA PRO A 42 -13.01 -10.57 7.83
C PRO A 42 -12.83 -11.24 9.20
N LEU A 43 -13.61 -12.28 9.51
CA LEU A 43 -13.51 -13.00 10.77
C LEU A 43 -12.17 -13.73 10.89
N VAL A 44 -11.68 -14.31 9.79
CA VAL A 44 -10.37 -14.98 9.75
C VAL A 44 -9.25 -14.01 10.09
N ILE A 45 -9.31 -12.80 9.53
CA ILE A 45 -8.30 -11.76 9.80
C ILE A 45 -8.35 -11.28 11.26
N ARG A 46 -9.54 -11.15 11.84
CA ARG A 46 -9.69 -10.78 13.26
C ARG A 46 -9.11 -11.85 14.19
N ILE A 47 -9.39 -13.13 13.91
CA ILE A 47 -8.82 -14.24 14.68
C ILE A 47 -7.29 -14.26 14.54
N ALA A 48 -6.77 -14.07 13.32
CA ALA A 48 -5.33 -14.00 13.08
C ALA A 48 -4.68 -12.85 13.86
N ALA A 49 -5.32 -11.67 13.91
CA ALA A 49 -4.83 -10.54 14.68
C ALA A 49 -4.77 -10.84 16.20
N VAL A 50 -5.82 -11.46 16.75
CA VAL A 50 -5.82 -11.87 18.17
C VAL A 50 -4.71 -12.90 18.45
N LEU A 51 -4.55 -13.90 17.58
CA LEU A 51 -3.48 -14.89 17.70
C LEU A 51 -2.10 -14.24 17.62
N ALA A 52 -1.89 -13.28 16.72
CA ALA A 52 -0.64 -12.55 16.60
C ALA A 52 -0.31 -11.78 17.90
N ILE A 53 -1.31 -11.12 18.51
CA ILE A 53 -1.14 -10.44 19.80
C ILE A 53 -0.73 -11.43 20.88
N ILE A 54 -1.38 -12.57 20.99
CA ILE A 54 -1.05 -13.60 21.99
C ILE A 54 0.37 -14.13 21.76
N LEU A 55 0.73 -14.43 20.52
CA LEU A 55 2.05 -14.95 20.15
C LEU A 55 3.17 -13.92 20.38
N SER A 56 2.87 -12.62 20.28
CA SER A 56 3.86 -11.56 20.52
C SER A 56 4.40 -11.53 21.95
N PHE A 57 3.64 -12.05 22.93
CA PHE A 57 4.11 -12.19 24.30
C PHE A 57 5.01 -13.41 24.53
N SER A 58 5.24 -14.24 23.52
CA SER A 58 6.06 -15.45 23.64
C SER A 58 7.46 -15.23 23.06
N PRO A 59 8.51 -15.10 23.90
CA PRO A 59 9.89 -14.97 23.40
C PRO A 59 10.35 -16.17 22.58
N LYS A 60 9.76 -17.35 22.83
CA LYS A 60 10.06 -18.56 22.05
C LYS A 60 9.59 -18.45 20.61
N PHE A 61 8.45 -17.79 20.39
CA PHE A 61 7.93 -17.58 19.04
C PHE A 61 8.82 -16.60 18.25
N GLU A 62 9.28 -15.54 18.89
CA GLU A 62 10.28 -14.62 18.32
C GLU A 62 11.56 -15.36 17.94
N ALA A 63 12.08 -16.20 18.83
CA ALA A 63 13.27 -17.00 18.56
C ALA A 63 13.08 -17.92 17.34
N VAL A 64 11.92 -18.54 17.17
CA VAL A 64 11.61 -19.37 16.00
C VAL A 64 11.61 -18.53 14.70
N ILE A 65 11.00 -17.34 14.72
CA ILE A 65 11.02 -16.45 13.55
C ILE A 65 12.45 -16.05 13.19
N ASN A 66 13.27 -15.72 14.16
CA ASN A 66 14.67 -15.32 13.98
C ASN A 66 15.58 -16.45 13.49
N THR A 67 15.14 -17.72 13.55
CA THR A 67 15.88 -18.87 12.97
C THR A 67 15.65 -19.03 11.47
N ILE A 68 14.70 -18.29 10.88
CA ILE A 68 14.42 -18.39 9.45
C ILE A 68 15.62 -17.85 8.65
N PRO A 69 16.24 -18.67 7.76
CA PRO A 69 17.38 -18.23 6.96
C PRO A 69 17.02 -17.01 6.11
N THR A 70 17.95 -16.05 6.02
CA THR A 70 17.76 -14.81 5.25
C THR A 70 17.45 -15.06 3.78
N GLY A 71 17.95 -16.17 3.21
CA GLY A 71 17.64 -16.57 1.84
C GLY A 71 16.17 -16.90 1.62
N ILE A 72 15.51 -17.51 2.61
CA ILE A 72 14.04 -17.79 2.55
C ILE A 72 13.27 -16.48 2.63
N ILE A 73 13.66 -15.61 3.58
CA ILE A 73 13.02 -14.29 3.72
C ILE A 73 13.19 -13.48 2.41
N GLY A 74 14.38 -13.48 1.82
CA GLY A 74 14.64 -12.80 0.55
C GLY A 74 13.79 -13.36 -0.60
N GLY A 75 13.64 -14.68 -0.70
CA GLY A 75 12.79 -15.31 -1.71
C GLY A 75 11.30 -14.95 -1.56
N ILE A 76 10.79 -14.97 -0.34
CA ILE A 76 9.41 -14.55 -0.04
C ILE A 76 9.22 -13.07 -0.38
N SER A 77 10.15 -12.20 0.03
CA SER A 77 10.10 -10.77 -0.25
C SER A 77 10.09 -10.49 -1.76
N PHE A 78 10.85 -11.23 -2.54
CA PHE A 78 10.86 -11.10 -3.99
C PHE A 78 9.49 -11.38 -4.61
N VAL A 79 8.83 -12.46 -4.17
CA VAL A 79 7.46 -12.79 -4.62
C VAL A 79 6.46 -11.71 -4.18
N LEU A 80 6.57 -11.22 -2.94
CA LEU A 80 5.71 -10.15 -2.42
C LEU A 80 5.85 -8.86 -3.23
N TYR A 81 7.06 -8.44 -3.56
CA TYR A 81 7.29 -7.26 -4.40
C TYR A 81 6.71 -7.43 -5.82
N GLY A 82 6.81 -8.64 -6.36
CA GLY A 82 6.14 -8.97 -7.62
C GLY A 82 4.61 -8.80 -7.54
N MET A 83 4.00 -9.26 -6.45
CA MET A 83 2.55 -9.10 -6.23
C MET A 83 2.15 -7.63 -6.06
N ILE A 84 2.93 -6.83 -5.33
CA ILE A 84 2.67 -5.38 -5.18
C ILE A 84 2.69 -4.71 -6.55
N SER A 85 3.70 -5.02 -7.36
CA SER A 85 3.81 -4.49 -8.73
C SER A 85 2.63 -4.89 -9.59
N ALA A 86 2.20 -6.15 -9.51
CA ALA A 86 1.03 -6.66 -10.24
C ALA A 86 -0.26 -5.95 -9.82
N ILE A 87 -0.47 -5.69 -8.52
CA ILE A 87 -1.61 -4.92 -8.00
C ILE A 87 -1.57 -3.48 -8.52
N GLY A 88 -0.38 -2.86 -8.57
CA GLY A 88 -0.21 -1.52 -9.15
C GLY A 88 -0.64 -1.45 -10.61
N VAL A 89 -0.17 -2.41 -11.42
CA VAL A 89 -0.57 -2.52 -12.85
C VAL A 89 -2.08 -2.79 -12.97
N ARG A 90 -2.60 -3.69 -12.15
CA ARG A 90 -4.04 -3.99 -12.13
C ARG A 90 -4.88 -2.75 -11.86
N ASN A 91 -4.51 -1.91 -10.88
CA ASN A 91 -5.21 -0.66 -10.59
C ASN A 91 -5.26 0.27 -11.80
N VAL A 92 -4.16 0.39 -12.54
CA VAL A 92 -4.11 1.20 -13.77
C VAL A 92 -5.06 0.65 -14.83
N VAL A 93 -5.10 -0.66 -15.01
CA VAL A 93 -5.95 -1.33 -16.00
C VAL A 93 -7.44 -1.25 -15.62
N GLU A 94 -7.78 -1.52 -14.36
CA GLU A 94 -9.16 -1.49 -13.86
C GLU A 94 -9.77 -0.08 -13.96
N ASN A 95 -8.97 0.96 -13.67
CA ASN A 95 -9.39 2.35 -13.81
C ASN A 95 -9.31 2.87 -15.26
N ARG A 96 -8.98 2.00 -16.22
CA ARG A 96 -8.91 2.32 -17.66
C ARG A 96 -8.12 3.61 -17.94
N VAL A 97 -6.98 3.78 -17.25
CA VAL A 97 -6.13 4.95 -17.44
C VAL A 97 -5.66 5.01 -18.88
N ASP A 98 -6.07 6.08 -19.59
CA ASP A 98 -5.70 6.28 -21.00
C ASP A 98 -4.29 6.86 -21.08
N PHE A 99 -3.32 6.04 -21.49
CA PHE A 99 -1.93 6.46 -21.74
C PHE A 99 -1.70 7.06 -23.15
N THR A 100 -2.71 7.09 -24.01
CA THR A 100 -2.64 7.88 -25.25
C THR A 100 -2.71 9.37 -24.95
N ASN A 101 -3.29 9.74 -23.81
CA ASN A 101 -3.28 11.09 -23.30
C ASN A 101 -1.87 11.46 -22.82
N SER A 102 -1.25 12.45 -23.45
CA SER A 102 0.11 12.90 -23.13
C SER A 102 0.28 13.32 -21.68
N ARG A 103 -0.76 13.85 -21.04
CA ARG A 103 -0.76 14.23 -19.63
C ARG A 103 -0.53 13.01 -18.73
N ASN A 104 -1.34 11.98 -18.90
CA ASN A 104 -1.26 10.74 -18.09
C ASN A 104 0.09 10.05 -18.32
N LEU A 105 0.57 10.03 -19.55
CA LEU A 105 1.86 9.46 -19.91
C LEU A 105 3.02 10.20 -19.23
N ILE A 106 3.02 11.53 -19.24
CA ILE A 106 4.06 12.36 -18.60
C ILE A 106 4.06 12.15 -17.09
N VAL A 107 2.89 12.19 -16.46
CA VAL A 107 2.76 11.96 -14.99
C VAL A 107 3.31 10.57 -14.62
N ALA A 108 2.89 9.53 -15.34
CA ALA A 108 3.37 8.17 -15.09
C ALA A 108 4.88 8.03 -15.31
N ALA A 109 5.41 8.60 -16.40
CA ALA A 109 6.83 8.57 -16.71
C ALA A 109 7.68 9.23 -15.62
N VAL A 110 7.27 10.42 -15.14
CA VAL A 110 7.98 11.12 -14.06
C VAL A 110 7.93 10.34 -12.75
N ILE A 111 6.78 9.77 -12.39
CA ILE A 111 6.66 8.94 -11.18
C ILE A 111 7.63 7.76 -11.25
N LEU A 112 7.65 7.03 -12.37
CA LEU A 112 8.51 5.85 -12.54
C LEU A 112 9.99 6.22 -12.53
N VAL A 113 10.36 7.27 -13.27
CA VAL A 113 11.77 7.74 -13.32
C VAL A 113 12.23 8.23 -11.95
N CYS A 114 11.41 8.99 -11.24
CA CYS A 114 11.76 9.45 -9.89
C CYS A 114 11.87 8.27 -8.91
N ALA A 115 10.95 7.32 -8.95
CA ALA A 115 10.96 6.17 -8.06
C ALA A 115 12.23 5.31 -8.24
N LEU A 116 12.59 5.02 -9.47
CA LEU A 116 13.77 4.18 -9.79
C LEU A 116 15.08 4.97 -9.68
N GLY A 117 15.11 6.21 -10.22
CA GLY A 117 16.31 7.02 -10.25
C GLY A 117 16.79 7.44 -8.87
N PHE A 118 15.93 7.99 -8.05
CA PHE A 118 16.32 8.40 -6.69
C PHE A 118 16.54 7.22 -5.75
N ASN A 119 15.91 6.08 -6.00
CA ASN A 119 16.18 4.89 -5.21
C ASN A 119 17.61 4.35 -5.45
N SER A 120 18.10 4.45 -6.68
CA SER A 120 19.45 3.99 -7.03
C SER A 120 20.57 4.82 -6.39
N VAL A 121 20.31 6.09 -6.05
CA VAL A 121 21.27 6.99 -5.37
C VAL A 121 21.03 7.11 -3.86
N GLY A 122 20.12 6.30 -3.30
CA GLY A 122 19.83 6.30 -1.86
C GLY A 122 18.88 7.40 -1.38
N GLY A 123 18.17 8.06 -2.30
CA GLY A 123 17.26 9.17 -1.98
C GLY A 123 17.95 10.53 -1.91
N VAL A 124 17.23 11.53 -1.41
CA VAL A 124 17.75 12.88 -1.18
C VAL A 124 17.74 13.19 0.31
N SER A 125 18.91 13.44 0.86
CA SER A 125 19.08 13.80 2.27
C SER A 125 19.35 15.30 2.40
N PHE A 126 18.60 15.97 3.26
CA PHE A 126 18.84 17.37 3.62
C PHE A 126 18.62 17.58 5.10
N ALA A 127 19.33 18.56 5.66
CA ALA A 127 19.22 18.92 7.07
C ALA A 127 18.45 20.23 7.23
N ILE A 128 17.36 20.19 7.99
CA ILE A 128 16.61 21.39 8.37
C ILE A 128 16.62 21.50 9.90
N ALA A 129 17.08 22.62 10.40
CA ALA A 129 17.10 22.92 11.85
C ALA A 129 17.76 21.82 12.72
N GLY A 130 18.82 21.17 12.22
CA GLY A 130 19.53 20.10 12.92
C GLY A 130 18.88 18.71 12.84
N VAL A 131 17.77 18.57 12.11
CA VAL A 131 17.14 17.27 11.82
C VAL A 131 17.51 16.81 10.41
N ASN A 132 18.10 15.64 10.30
CA ASN A 132 18.38 15.02 9.00
C ASN A 132 17.11 14.35 8.46
N ILE A 133 16.60 14.88 7.36
CA ILE A 133 15.45 14.33 6.64
C ILE A 133 15.98 13.59 5.41
N ASN A 134 15.63 12.32 5.29
CA ASN A 134 15.94 11.53 4.11
C ASN A 134 14.65 11.21 3.36
N LEU A 135 14.51 11.75 2.15
CA LEU A 135 13.42 11.42 1.24
C LEU A 135 13.83 10.23 0.36
N SER A 136 13.15 9.12 0.55
CA SER A 136 13.30 7.94 -0.33
C SER A 136 12.84 8.25 -1.75
N GLY A 137 13.32 7.51 -2.74
CA GLY A 137 12.89 7.66 -4.13
C GLY A 137 11.37 7.55 -4.29
N LEU A 138 10.71 6.70 -3.48
CA LEU A 138 9.25 6.56 -3.48
C LEU A 138 8.55 7.84 -3.00
N ALA A 139 9.05 8.46 -1.94
CA ALA A 139 8.49 9.71 -1.43
C ALA A 139 8.62 10.84 -2.44
N ILE A 140 9.79 10.94 -3.10
CA ILE A 140 10.02 11.93 -4.16
C ILE A 140 9.08 11.69 -5.35
N ALA A 141 8.93 10.44 -5.77
CA ALA A 141 8.04 10.07 -6.86
C ALA A 141 6.56 10.42 -6.55
N ALA A 142 6.11 10.17 -5.33
CA ALA A 142 4.76 10.52 -4.89
C ALA A 142 4.54 12.04 -4.91
N ILE A 143 5.46 12.81 -4.34
CA ILE A 143 5.39 14.27 -4.33
C ILE A 143 5.41 14.82 -5.77
N ALA A 144 6.33 14.35 -6.61
CA ALA A 144 6.43 14.77 -7.99
C ALA A 144 5.16 14.45 -8.78
N GLY A 145 4.59 13.25 -8.59
CA GLY A 145 3.35 12.84 -9.24
C GLY A 145 2.16 13.72 -8.84
N ILE A 146 2.00 13.99 -7.55
CA ILE A 146 0.92 14.85 -7.04
C ILE A 146 1.07 16.28 -7.57
N LEU A 147 2.28 16.85 -7.52
CA LEU A 147 2.54 18.21 -8.02
C LEU A 147 2.31 18.31 -9.52
N LEU A 148 2.82 17.35 -10.30
CA LEU A 148 2.59 17.34 -11.74
C LEU A 148 1.11 17.22 -12.07
N ASN A 149 0.41 16.33 -11.37
CA ASN A 149 -1.02 16.15 -11.56
C ASN A 149 -1.84 17.43 -11.24
N ALA A 150 -1.37 18.22 -10.27
CA ALA A 150 -1.99 19.50 -9.91
C ALA A 150 -1.68 20.64 -10.90
N ILE A 151 -0.47 20.63 -11.46
CA ILE A 151 0.01 21.74 -12.33
C ILE A 151 -0.43 21.53 -13.78
N LEU A 152 -0.45 20.28 -14.28
CA LEU A 152 -0.81 20.01 -15.66
C LEU A 152 -2.31 20.23 -15.91
N PRO A 153 -2.68 21.01 -16.94
CA PRO A 153 -4.09 21.22 -17.33
C PRO A 153 -4.71 19.90 -17.84
N GLY A 154 -6.04 19.82 -17.83
CA GLY A 154 -6.78 18.66 -18.32
C GLY A 154 -7.10 17.63 -17.21
N ASN A 155 -7.38 18.08 -16.01
CA ASN A 155 -7.84 17.26 -14.90
C ASN A 155 -9.36 17.10 -14.93
N ASP A 156 -9.87 16.57 -16.04
CA ASP A 156 -11.31 16.43 -16.32
C ASP A 156 -11.85 15.04 -15.93
N TYR A 157 -11.13 14.32 -15.05
CA TYR A 157 -11.58 13.02 -14.58
C TYR A 157 -12.72 13.19 -13.58
N GLU A 158 -13.94 12.91 -14.03
CA GLU A 158 -15.09 12.73 -13.14
C GLU A 158 -15.01 11.33 -12.54
N PHE A 159 -14.88 11.26 -11.22
CA PHE A 159 -15.06 9.99 -10.51
C PHE A 159 -16.53 9.60 -10.69
N ASP A 160 -16.78 8.50 -11.39
CA ASP A 160 -18.09 7.89 -11.36
C ASP A 160 -18.45 7.70 -9.87
N ALA A 161 -19.43 8.45 -9.41
CA ALA A 161 -19.98 8.25 -8.09
C ALA A 161 -20.43 6.78 -8.08
N ALA A 162 -19.74 5.97 -7.30
CA ALA A 162 -20.06 4.55 -7.17
C ALA A 162 -21.54 4.45 -6.90
N ASP A 163 -22.29 4.13 -7.94
CA ASP A 163 -23.75 3.99 -7.87
C ASP A 163 -24.01 2.94 -6.80
N GLY A 164 -24.67 3.35 -5.72
CA GLY A 164 -25.10 2.45 -4.66
C GLY A 164 -26.04 1.34 -5.13
N SER A 165 -26.27 1.23 -6.45
CA SER A 165 -27.08 0.24 -7.12
C SER A 165 -26.39 -1.13 -7.27
N GLU A 166 -25.05 -1.20 -7.35
CA GLU A 166 -24.37 -2.49 -7.43
C GLU A 166 -24.35 -3.26 -6.10
N ALA A 167 -24.40 -2.55 -4.98
CA ALA A 167 -24.54 -3.20 -3.66
C ALA A 167 -25.93 -3.84 -3.46
N ALA A 168 -26.94 -3.38 -4.17
CA ALA A 168 -28.29 -3.93 -4.11
C ALA A 168 -28.49 -5.13 -5.07
N SER A 169 -27.72 -5.24 -6.15
CA SER A 169 -27.89 -6.33 -7.11
C SER A 169 -27.20 -7.64 -6.66
N SER A 170 -26.16 -7.56 -5.84
CA SER A 170 -25.49 -8.74 -5.29
C SER A 170 -26.27 -9.45 -4.18
N SER A 171 -27.28 -8.82 -3.61
CA SER A 171 -28.17 -9.45 -2.61
C SER A 171 -29.24 -10.35 -3.21
N ASN A 172 -29.47 -10.29 -4.52
CA ASN A 172 -30.50 -11.07 -5.20
C ASN A 172 -30.01 -12.33 -5.94
N LEU A 173 -28.74 -12.71 -5.74
CA LEU A 173 -28.16 -13.95 -6.30
C LEU A 173 -27.94 -15.03 -5.24
N GLN A 174 -28.76 -15.05 -4.18
CA GLN A 174 -28.90 -16.19 -3.28
C GLN A 174 -30.29 -16.79 -3.49
N VAL A 175 -30.45 -17.65 -4.48
CA VAL A 175 -31.41 -18.73 -4.52
C VAL A 175 -30.67 -19.97 -5.01
#